data_c26df1ca43c279532b4f46cf2def190c
#
_entry.id   c26df1ca43c279532b4f46cf2def190c
#
_cell.length_a   1.000
_cell.length_b   1.000
_cell.length_c   1.000
_cell.angle_alpha   90.00
_cell.angle_beta   90.00
_cell.angle_gamma   90.00
#
_symmetry.space_group_name_H-M   'P 1'
#
loop_
_entity.id
_entity.type
_entity.pdbx_description
1 polymer ?
#
loop_
_entity_poly.entity_id
_entity_poly.type
_entity_poly.pdbx_seq_one_letter_code
_entity_poly.pdbx_strand_id
1 'polypeptide(L)'
;MQNIDLIAIGKMNATYFAQGVAEYQKRLGGFCNFRIIELPEVQIADKNASDRQIAKALQKEGEAILASVRRGAYLVALCVEGKQVSSEDLAAMIADRAMSGAGDMAFVVGSSHGLDDSVKRAAQARISLGRITLPHQLARLVLTEQLYRACTINAGMKYHK
;
A
#
# COMPACT_ATOMS: atom_id res chain seq x y z
N MET A 1 -0.23 -20.10 2.98
CA MET A 1 -1.00 -18.87 2.71
C MET A 1 -0.11 -17.84 2.03
N GLN A 2 -0.68 -17.06 1.14
CA GLN A 2 0.01 -15.94 0.50
C GLN A 2 0.39 -14.88 1.54
N ASN A 3 1.59 -14.33 1.44
CA ASN A 3 2.01 -13.20 2.26
C ASN A 3 1.71 -11.89 1.54
N ILE A 4 1.00 -10.99 2.19
CA ILE A 4 0.71 -9.65 1.67
C ILE A 4 1.13 -8.64 2.72
N ASP A 5 2.13 -7.83 2.39
CA ASP A 5 2.58 -6.74 3.25
C ASP A 5 2.01 -5.41 2.75
N LEU A 6 1.58 -4.58 3.67
CA LEU A 6 1.28 -3.16 3.41
C LEU A 6 2.35 -2.34 4.08
N ILE A 7 3.18 -1.70 3.28
CA ILE A 7 4.26 -0.82 3.76
C ILE A 7 3.75 0.61 3.69
N ALA A 8 3.77 1.31 4.81
CA ALA A 8 3.25 2.66 4.90
C ALA A 8 4.20 3.56 5.69
N ILE A 9 4.23 4.82 5.30
CA ILE A 9 5.05 5.85 5.96
C ILE A 9 4.20 6.57 7.01
N GLY A 10 4.73 6.65 8.23
CA GLY A 10 4.10 7.36 9.33
C GLY A 10 3.10 6.53 10.11
N LYS A 11 2.68 7.06 11.25
CA LYS A 11 1.70 6.44 12.13
C LYS A 11 0.30 6.94 11.81
N MET A 12 -0.71 6.14 12.19
CA MET A 12 -2.11 6.56 12.13
C MET A 12 -2.42 7.48 13.31
N ASN A 13 -2.56 8.77 13.06
CA ASN A 13 -2.83 9.76 14.10
C ASN A 13 -4.31 9.84 14.49
N ALA A 14 -5.21 9.59 13.55
CA ALA A 14 -6.65 9.60 13.82
C ALA A 14 -7.11 8.22 14.28
N THR A 15 -7.73 8.16 15.46
CA THR A 15 -8.21 6.91 16.06
C THR A 15 -9.20 6.19 15.15
N TYR A 16 -10.10 6.91 14.49
CA TYR A 16 -11.09 6.31 13.59
C TYR A 16 -10.46 5.64 12.37
N PHE A 17 -9.37 6.19 11.82
CA PHE A 17 -8.63 5.52 10.74
C PHE A 17 -7.91 4.28 11.25
N ALA A 18 -7.25 4.38 12.41
CA ALA A 18 -6.54 3.26 13.03
C ALA A 18 -7.49 2.10 13.33
N GLN A 19 -8.67 2.39 13.87
CA GLN A 19 -9.69 1.38 14.15
C GLN A 19 -10.21 0.73 12.87
N GLY A 20 -10.44 1.50 11.81
CA GLY A 20 -10.88 0.98 10.52
C GLY A 20 -9.85 0.04 9.90
N VAL A 21 -8.57 0.44 9.91
CA VAL A 21 -7.48 -0.41 9.41
C VAL A 21 -7.38 -1.70 10.22
N ALA A 22 -7.45 -1.62 11.55
CA ALA A 22 -7.38 -2.78 12.43
C ALA A 22 -8.52 -3.77 12.15
N GLU A 23 -9.73 -3.29 11.88
CA GLU A 23 -10.88 -4.15 11.55
C GLU A 23 -10.64 -4.94 10.26
N TYR A 24 -10.18 -4.29 9.20
CA TYR A 24 -9.91 -4.99 7.94
C TYR A 24 -8.67 -5.86 8.01
N GLN A 25 -7.65 -5.47 8.77
CA GLN A 25 -6.49 -6.31 9.04
C GLN A 25 -6.92 -7.63 9.72
N LYS A 26 -7.81 -7.55 10.69
CA LYS A 26 -8.38 -8.72 11.36
C LYS A 26 -9.10 -9.63 10.36
N ARG A 27 -9.94 -9.05 9.51
CA ARG A 27 -10.71 -9.82 8.51
C ARG A 27 -9.79 -10.47 7.48
N LEU A 28 -8.72 -9.77 7.06
CA LEU A 28 -7.73 -10.30 6.11
C LEU A 28 -7.01 -11.55 6.63
N GLY A 29 -6.88 -11.69 7.96
CA GLY A 29 -6.22 -12.86 8.57
C GLY A 29 -6.84 -14.20 8.21
N GLY A 30 -8.10 -14.22 7.78
CA GLY A 30 -8.77 -15.43 7.29
C GLY A 30 -8.40 -15.83 5.86
N PHE A 31 -7.71 -14.96 5.10
CA PHE A 31 -7.44 -15.15 3.67
C PHE A 31 -5.95 -15.23 3.34
N CYS A 32 -5.13 -14.48 4.07
CA CYS A 32 -3.70 -14.38 3.80
C CYS A 32 -2.93 -14.05 5.08
N ASN A 33 -1.61 -14.19 5.01
CA ASN A 33 -0.71 -13.68 6.05
C ASN A 33 -0.51 -12.19 5.80
N PHE A 34 -1.41 -11.36 6.33
CA PHE A 34 -1.38 -9.92 6.15
C PHE A 34 -0.58 -9.24 7.25
N ARG A 35 0.30 -8.33 6.86
CA ARG A 35 1.15 -7.59 7.78
C ARG A 35 1.25 -6.13 7.35
N ILE A 36 1.13 -5.22 8.31
CA ILE A 36 1.38 -3.80 8.08
C ILE A 36 2.75 -3.46 8.64
N ILE A 37 3.58 -2.83 7.81
CA ILE A 37 4.91 -2.35 8.19
C ILE A 37 4.85 -0.83 8.16
N GLU A 38 4.84 -0.20 9.33
CA GLU A 38 4.92 1.25 9.44
C GLU A 38 6.38 1.68 9.55
N LEU A 39 6.78 2.54 8.64
CA LEU A 39 8.12 3.14 8.63
C LEU A 39 8.03 4.59 9.07
N PRO A 40 9.04 5.11 9.78
CA PRO A 40 8.99 6.49 10.23
C PRO A 40 9.02 7.48 9.07
N GLU A 41 8.19 8.52 9.16
CA GLU A 41 8.24 9.64 8.23
C GLU A 41 9.52 10.45 8.50
N VAL A 42 10.24 10.80 7.45
CA VAL A 42 11.40 11.66 7.58
C VAL A 42 10.92 13.09 7.82
N GLN A 43 11.26 13.62 8.99
CA GLN A 43 10.84 14.96 9.41
C GLN A 43 11.53 16.03 8.58
N ILE A 44 10.76 16.99 8.12
CA ILE A 44 11.23 18.19 7.46
C ILE A 44 10.98 19.35 8.42
N ALA A 45 12.05 19.93 8.95
CA ALA A 45 11.97 20.94 10.01
C ALA A 45 11.35 22.26 9.55
N ASP A 46 11.43 22.59 8.27
CA ASP A 46 10.96 23.84 7.70
C ASP A 46 9.59 23.66 7.06
N LYS A 47 8.60 24.48 7.49
CA LYS A 47 7.25 24.48 6.89
C LYS A 47 7.26 24.91 5.43
N ASN A 48 8.28 25.70 5.03
CA ASN A 48 8.49 26.17 3.67
C ASN A 48 9.66 25.41 3.00
N ALA A 49 9.73 24.10 3.25
CA ALA A 49 10.78 23.25 2.71
C ALA A 49 10.88 23.37 1.18
N SER A 50 12.10 23.49 0.68
CA SER A 50 12.36 23.49 -0.75
C SER A 50 12.06 22.13 -1.37
N ASP A 51 11.84 22.10 -2.68
CA ASP A 51 11.65 20.84 -3.42
C ASP A 51 12.83 19.89 -3.21
N ARG A 52 14.05 20.43 -3.07
CA ARG A 52 15.25 19.64 -2.79
C ARG A 52 15.21 18.96 -1.42
N GLN A 53 14.72 19.67 -0.39
CA GLN A 53 14.58 19.11 0.96
C GLN A 53 13.53 18.01 0.98
N ILE A 54 12.41 18.22 0.30
CA ILE A 54 11.35 17.22 0.15
C ILE A 54 11.88 15.99 -0.59
N ALA A 55 12.58 16.19 -1.72
CA ALA A 55 13.15 15.10 -2.50
C ALA A 55 14.14 14.26 -1.69
N LYS A 56 14.97 14.90 -0.86
CA LYS A 56 15.92 14.20 0.01
C LYS A 56 15.23 13.38 1.08
N ALA A 57 14.15 13.91 1.67
CA ALA A 57 13.34 13.18 2.64
C ALA A 57 12.66 11.95 1.99
N LEU A 58 12.08 12.12 0.80
CA LEU A 58 11.47 11.02 0.04
C LEU A 58 12.49 9.95 -0.33
N GLN A 59 13.71 10.33 -0.67
CA GLN A 59 14.78 9.38 -0.98
C GLN A 59 15.10 8.49 0.21
N LYS A 60 15.19 9.06 1.41
CA LYS A 60 15.43 8.29 2.64
C LYS A 60 14.27 7.36 2.96
N GLU A 61 13.03 7.84 2.80
CA GLU A 61 11.84 7.00 2.97
C GLU A 61 11.84 5.86 1.95
N GLY A 62 12.20 6.14 0.72
CA GLY A 62 12.29 5.15 -0.36
C GLY A 62 13.31 4.04 -0.07
N GLU A 63 14.47 4.39 0.47
CA GLU A 63 15.48 3.42 0.88
C GLU A 63 14.92 2.47 1.95
N ALA A 64 14.22 3.02 2.96
CA ALA A 64 13.62 2.23 4.03
C ALA A 64 12.49 1.32 3.48
N ILE A 65 11.68 1.83 2.56
CA ILE A 65 10.63 1.05 1.89
C ILE A 65 11.23 -0.14 1.17
N LEU A 66 12.21 0.09 0.30
CA LEU A 66 12.82 -0.97 -0.51
C LEU A 66 13.53 -2.02 0.35
N ALA A 67 14.14 -1.59 1.47
CA ALA A 67 14.75 -2.51 2.42
C ALA A 67 13.73 -3.38 3.17
N SER A 68 12.46 -2.95 3.24
CA SER A 68 11.38 -3.67 3.93
C SER A 68 10.65 -4.68 3.04
N VAL A 69 10.87 -4.63 1.73
CA VAL A 69 10.21 -5.53 0.78
C VAL A 69 10.84 -6.93 0.89
N ARG A 70 9.99 -7.95 1.03
CA ARG A 70 10.47 -9.34 1.03
C ARG A 70 11.14 -9.66 -0.31
N ARG A 71 12.22 -10.42 -0.24
CA ARG A 71 12.93 -10.86 -1.43
C ARG A 71 11.99 -11.61 -2.38
N GLY A 72 11.93 -11.16 -3.63
CA GLY A 72 11.08 -11.76 -4.64
C GLY A 72 9.61 -11.39 -4.58
N ALA A 73 9.20 -10.54 -3.63
CA ALA A 73 7.82 -10.08 -3.55
C ALA A 73 7.47 -9.18 -4.74
N TYR A 74 6.22 -9.30 -5.19
CA TYR A 74 5.66 -8.43 -6.22
C TYR A 74 5.30 -7.10 -5.57
N LEU A 75 6.01 -6.05 -5.92
CA LEU A 75 5.86 -4.72 -5.34
C LEU A 75 4.84 -3.90 -6.15
N VAL A 76 3.82 -3.40 -5.45
CA VAL A 76 2.78 -2.55 -6.01
C VAL A 76 2.84 -1.19 -5.33
N ALA A 77 3.13 -0.15 -6.09
CA ALA A 77 3.18 1.23 -5.59
C ALA A 77 1.83 1.93 -5.81
N LEU A 78 1.27 2.50 -4.75
CA LEU A 78 0.09 3.35 -4.84
C LEU A 78 0.54 4.77 -5.13
N CYS A 79 0.16 5.29 -6.30
CA CYS A 79 0.55 6.64 -6.72
C CYS A 79 -0.50 7.24 -7.66
N VAL A 80 -0.56 8.57 -7.70
CA VAL A 80 -1.59 9.28 -8.49
C VAL A 80 -1.46 9.04 -9.99
N GLU A 81 -0.24 8.85 -10.49
CA GLU A 81 0.05 8.59 -11.90
C GLU A 81 -0.05 7.10 -12.26
N GLY A 82 -0.41 6.26 -11.32
CA GLY A 82 -0.58 4.84 -11.55
C GLY A 82 -1.82 4.52 -12.41
N LYS A 83 -1.89 3.28 -12.86
CA LYS A 83 -3.06 2.78 -13.58
C LYS A 83 -4.26 2.71 -12.64
N GLN A 84 -5.38 3.29 -13.02
CA GLN A 84 -6.62 3.13 -12.27
C GLN A 84 -7.08 1.68 -12.35
N VAL A 85 -7.43 1.11 -11.19
CA VAL A 85 -7.85 -0.28 -11.07
C VAL A 85 -9.24 -0.36 -10.44
N SER A 86 -10.02 -1.34 -10.89
CA SER A 86 -11.26 -1.72 -10.23
C SER A 86 -10.95 -2.68 -9.06
N SER A 87 -11.94 -2.95 -8.22
CA SER A 87 -11.82 -3.97 -7.19
C SER A 87 -11.57 -5.35 -7.79
N GLU A 88 -12.19 -5.64 -8.93
CA GLU A 88 -12.00 -6.89 -9.68
C GLU A 88 -10.60 -7.01 -10.27
N ASP A 89 -10.03 -5.90 -10.77
CA ASP A 89 -8.64 -5.87 -11.26
C ASP A 89 -7.67 -6.19 -10.13
N LEU A 90 -7.90 -5.64 -8.95
CA LEU A 90 -7.07 -5.90 -7.78
C LEU A 90 -7.19 -7.36 -7.34
N ALA A 91 -8.41 -7.91 -7.35
CA ALA A 91 -8.64 -9.32 -7.05
C ALA A 91 -7.89 -10.24 -8.02
N ALA A 92 -7.95 -9.94 -9.32
CA ALA A 92 -7.24 -10.69 -10.34
C ALA A 92 -5.72 -10.63 -10.14
N MET A 93 -5.18 -9.47 -9.83
CA MET A 93 -3.75 -9.29 -9.55
C MET A 93 -3.29 -10.20 -8.39
N ILE A 94 -4.04 -10.22 -7.30
CA ILE A 94 -3.72 -11.04 -6.11
C ILE A 94 -3.82 -12.54 -6.46
N ALA A 95 -4.88 -12.95 -7.18
CA ALA A 95 -5.07 -14.34 -7.60
C ALA A 95 -3.95 -14.80 -8.54
N ASP A 96 -3.57 -14.00 -9.52
CA ASP A 96 -2.52 -14.33 -10.48
C ASP A 96 -1.17 -14.55 -9.76
N ARG A 97 -0.87 -13.72 -8.77
CA ARG A 97 0.36 -13.88 -7.99
C ARG A 97 0.33 -15.15 -7.13
N ALA A 98 -0.80 -15.45 -6.51
CA ALA A 98 -0.97 -16.67 -5.72
C ALA A 98 -0.75 -17.93 -6.57
N MET A 99 -1.22 -17.92 -7.81
CA MET A 99 -1.11 -19.06 -8.74
C MET A 99 0.29 -19.22 -9.33
N SER A 100 1.10 -18.17 -9.34
CA SER A 100 2.44 -18.20 -9.99
C SER A 100 3.50 -18.95 -9.19
N GLY A 101 3.20 -19.39 -7.97
CA GLY A 101 4.17 -20.02 -7.06
C GLY A 101 5.10 -19.05 -6.34
N ALA A 102 5.09 -17.78 -6.71
CA ALA A 102 5.83 -16.69 -6.07
C ALA A 102 4.82 -15.64 -5.58
N GLY A 103 3.97 -16.04 -4.63
CA GLY A 103 2.77 -15.32 -4.26
C GLY A 103 2.96 -14.09 -3.37
N ASP A 104 4.15 -13.89 -2.82
CA ASP A 104 4.40 -12.76 -1.91
C ASP A 104 4.19 -11.43 -2.62
N MET A 105 3.43 -10.55 -1.98
CA MET A 105 3.14 -9.20 -2.47
C MET A 105 3.44 -8.15 -1.42
N ALA A 106 3.82 -6.97 -1.87
CA ALA A 106 3.95 -5.80 -1.02
C ALA A 106 3.24 -4.62 -1.71
N PHE A 107 2.36 -3.97 -0.98
CA PHE A 107 1.70 -2.73 -1.40
C PHE A 107 2.32 -1.59 -0.61
N VAL A 108 2.60 -0.48 -1.27
CA VAL A 108 3.24 0.64 -0.61
C VAL A 108 2.41 1.91 -0.74
N VAL A 109 2.20 2.58 0.40
CA VAL A 109 1.55 3.89 0.50
C VAL A 109 2.56 4.88 1.06
N GLY A 110 2.83 5.96 0.33
CA GLY A 110 3.78 6.98 0.75
C GLY A 110 3.26 7.93 1.82
N SER A 111 4.10 8.90 2.16
CA SER A 111 3.74 10.01 3.02
C SER A 111 2.86 11.04 2.28
N SER A 112 2.55 12.15 2.93
CA SER A 112 1.80 13.26 2.32
C SER A 112 2.48 13.84 1.07
N HIS A 113 3.80 13.65 0.94
CA HIS A 113 4.57 14.07 -0.24
C HIS A 113 4.68 13.00 -1.33
N GLY A 114 4.07 11.83 -1.11
CA GLY A 114 4.09 10.73 -2.05
C GLY A 114 5.26 9.76 -1.86
N LEU A 115 5.72 9.18 -2.96
CA LEU A 115 6.78 8.19 -3.00
C LEU A 115 7.96 8.69 -3.82
N ASP A 116 9.16 8.33 -3.40
CA ASP A 116 10.35 8.56 -4.21
C ASP A 116 10.29 7.79 -5.54
N ASP A 117 10.86 8.35 -6.58
CA ASP A 117 10.89 7.72 -7.90
C ASP A 117 11.57 6.34 -7.91
N SER A 118 12.54 6.13 -7.03
CA SER A 118 13.21 4.83 -6.89
C SER A 118 12.24 3.70 -6.54
N VAL A 119 11.26 3.98 -5.68
CA VAL A 119 10.22 3.02 -5.30
C VAL A 119 9.31 2.74 -6.50
N LYS A 120 8.90 3.79 -7.21
CA LYS A 120 8.03 3.66 -8.38
C LYS A 120 8.70 2.85 -9.49
N ARG A 121 10.01 3.07 -9.72
CA ARG A 121 10.78 2.32 -10.72
C ARG A 121 11.00 0.85 -10.32
N ALA A 122 11.17 0.58 -9.03
CA ALA A 122 11.33 -0.79 -8.54
C ALA A 122 10.03 -1.58 -8.53
N ALA A 123 8.88 -0.92 -8.50
CA ALA A 123 7.58 -1.57 -8.45
C ALA A 123 7.25 -2.28 -9.77
N GLN A 124 6.73 -3.51 -9.67
CA GLN A 124 6.21 -4.25 -10.82
C GLN A 124 4.88 -3.67 -11.31
N ALA A 125 4.11 -3.05 -10.42
CA ALA A 125 2.87 -2.37 -10.78
C ALA A 125 2.76 -1.04 -10.03
N ARG A 126 2.20 -0.05 -10.70
CA ARG A 126 1.82 1.24 -10.14
C ARG A 126 0.33 1.38 -10.32
N ILE A 127 -0.40 1.54 -9.23
CA ILE A 127 -1.86 1.61 -9.25
C ILE A 127 -2.32 2.94 -8.65
N SER A 128 -3.49 3.38 -9.08
CA SER A 128 -4.18 4.56 -8.56
C SER A 128 -5.58 4.18 -8.08
N LEU A 129 -5.98 4.73 -6.94
CA LEU A 129 -7.33 4.56 -6.41
C LEU A 129 -8.36 5.47 -7.10
N GLY A 130 -7.95 6.21 -8.12
CA GLY A 130 -8.80 7.09 -8.87
C GLY A 130 -8.20 8.50 -9.00
N ARG A 131 -8.99 9.41 -9.55
CA ARG A 131 -8.56 10.77 -9.87
C ARG A 131 -8.73 11.75 -8.70
N ILE A 132 -9.41 11.31 -7.64
CA ILE A 132 -9.60 12.09 -6.41
C ILE A 132 -8.37 11.92 -5.54
N THR A 133 -7.85 13.03 -5.02
CA THR A 133 -6.76 13.00 -4.04
C THR A 133 -7.30 12.65 -2.66
N LEU A 134 -6.70 11.68 -2.01
CA LEU A 134 -7.05 11.26 -0.66
C LEU A 134 -5.90 11.60 0.30
N PRO A 135 -6.20 12.01 1.55
CA PRO A 135 -5.18 12.04 2.59
C PRO A 135 -4.51 10.68 2.73
N HIS A 136 -3.21 10.66 3.00
CA HIS A 136 -2.46 9.39 3.02
C HIS A 136 -2.98 8.37 4.03
N GLN A 137 -3.50 8.81 5.19
CA GLN A 137 -4.10 7.89 6.18
C GLN A 137 -5.42 7.29 5.68
N LEU A 138 -6.24 8.09 5.00
CA LEU A 138 -7.47 7.58 4.38
C LEU A 138 -7.15 6.62 3.23
N ALA A 139 -6.14 6.93 2.42
CA ALA A 139 -5.68 6.05 1.35
C ALA A 139 -5.24 4.69 1.90
N ARG A 140 -4.55 4.68 3.05
CA ARG A 140 -4.19 3.43 3.74
C ARG A 140 -5.41 2.62 4.12
N LEU A 141 -6.42 3.26 4.71
CA LEU A 141 -7.68 2.59 5.08
C LEU A 141 -8.39 2.05 3.85
N VAL A 142 -8.53 2.86 2.80
CA VAL A 142 -9.19 2.45 1.55
C VAL A 142 -8.47 1.24 0.94
N LEU A 143 -7.14 1.28 0.87
CA LEU A 143 -6.37 0.17 0.33
C LEU A 143 -6.53 -1.10 1.17
N THR A 144 -6.50 -1.00 2.49
CA THR A 144 -6.69 -2.16 3.38
C THR A 144 -8.06 -2.79 3.17
N GLU A 145 -9.11 -1.98 3.06
CA GLU A 145 -10.47 -2.46 2.76
C GLU A 145 -10.50 -3.13 1.38
N GLN A 146 -9.88 -2.53 0.37
CA GLN A 146 -9.85 -3.08 -0.99
C GLN A 146 -9.09 -4.41 -1.06
N LEU A 147 -8.03 -4.58 -0.28
CA LEU A 147 -7.33 -5.87 -0.18
C LEU A 147 -8.25 -6.94 0.40
N TYR A 148 -9.01 -6.61 1.44
CA TYR A 148 -10.01 -7.51 2.01
C TYR A 148 -11.09 -7.82 0.96
N ARG A 149 -11.64 -6.80 0.29
CA ARG A 149 -12.65 -6.97 -0.76
C ARG A 149 -12.15 -7.88 -1.88
N ALA A 150 -10.94 -7.69 -2.33
CA ALA A 150 -10.31 -8.53 -3.37
C ALA A 150 -10.24 -10.00 -2.94
N CYS A 151 -9.85 -10.25 -1.69
CA CYS A 151 -9.83 -11.60 -1.15
C CYS A 151 -11.23 -12.23 -1.10
N THR A 152 -12.26 -11.45 -0.74
CA THR A 152 -13.65 -11.94 -0.74
C THR A 152 -14.14 -12.26 -2.15
N ILE A 153 -13.78 -11.45 -3.14
CA ILE A 153 -14.10 -11.73 -4.56
C ILE A 153 -13.48 -13.06 -4.97
N ASN A 154 -12.20 -13.26 -4.68
CA ASN A 154 -11.48 -14.50 -5.05
C ASN A 154 -12.06 -15.74 -4.34
N ALA A 155 -12.61 -15.57 -3.15
CA ALA A 155 -13.24 -16.65 -2.38
C ALA A 155 -14.72 -16.87 -2.73
N GLY A 156 -15.30 -16.09 -3.64
CA GLY A 156 -16.70 -16.21 -4.03
C GLY A 156 -17.69 -15.77 -2.95
N MET A 157 -17.28 -14.93 -2.04
CA MET A 157 -18.13 -14.42 -0.96
C MET A 157 -18.99 -13.23 -1.41
N LYS A 158 -20.09 -13.01 -0.70
CA LYS A 158 -21.08 -11.97 -1.07
C LYS A 158 -20.78 -10.55 -0.56
N TYR A 159 -19.57 -10.28 -0.13
CA TYR A 159 -19.20 -8.95 0.38
C TYR A 159 -19.25 -7.89 -0.71
N HIS A 160 -18.63 -8.19 -1.85
CA HIS A 160 -18.61 -7.28 -3.02
C HIS A 160 -19.94 -7.40 -3.77
N LYS A 161 -20.51 -6.24 -4.13
CA LYS A 161 -21.80 -6.16 -4.85
C LYS A 161 -21.66 -5.38 -6.15
#